data_de031838acbc2647d98b52ab8dd6ce60
#
_entry.id   de031838acbc2647d98b52ab8dd6ce60
#
_cell.length_a   1.000
_cell.length_b   1.000
_cell.length_c   1.000
_cell.angle_alpha   90.00
_cell.angle_beta   90.00
_cell.angle_gamma   90.00
#
_symmetry.space_group_name_H-M   'P 1'
#
loop_
_entity.id
_entity.type
_entity.pdbx_description
1 polymer ?
#
loop_
_entity_poly.entity_id
_entity_poly.type
_entity_poly.pdbx_seq_one_letter_code
_entity_poly.pdbx_strand_id
1 'polypeptide(L)' 'MKCAEYEELISAYIDDELSRKELKKLLLHLEVCLKCKKELN' A
#
# COMPACT_ATOMS: atom_id res chain seq x y z
N MET A 1 -2.62 10.76 7.70
CA MET A 1 -2.33 9.91 6.55
C MET A 1 -3.58 9.67 5.74
N LYS A 2 -3.47 9.84 4.43
CA LYS A 2 -4.61 9.62 3.56
C LYS A 2 -4.51 8.26 2.89
N CYS A 3 -5.40 7.36 3.22
CA CYS A 3 -5.39 6.03 2.65
C CYS A 3 -5.56 6.04 1.12
N ALA A 4 -6.15 7.11 0.58
CA ALA A 4 -6.32 7.22 -0.87
C ALA A 4 -4.99 7.16 -1.61
N GLU A 5 -3.93 7.74 -1.04
CA GLU A 5 -2.61 7.69 -1.66
C GLU A 5 -2.07 6.27 -1.68
N TYR A 6 -2.40 5.50 -0.66
CA TYR A 6 -1.93 4.13 -0.55
C TYR A 6 -2.76 3.16 -1.37
N GLU A 7 -3.98 3.54 -1.72
CA GLU A 7 -4.79 2.71 -2.61
C GLU A 7 -4.14 2.62 -3.99
N GLU A 8 -3.52 3.71 -4.45
CA GLU A 8 -2.78 3.68 -5.70
C GLU A 8 -1.57 2.78 -5.60
N LEU A 9 -0.90 2.80 -4.44
CA LEU A 9 0.26 1.94 -4.22
C LEU A 9 -0.17 0.48 -4.17
N ILE A 10 -1.30 0.19 -3.57
CA ILE A 10 -1.83 -1.18 -3.52
C ILE A 10 -2.12 -1.68 -4.93
N SER A 11 -2.73 -0.86 -5.76
CA SER A 11 -3.01 -1.22 -7.13
C SER A 11 -1.73 -1.52 -7.90
N ALA A 12 -0.72 -0.66 -7.75
CA ALA A 12 0.56 -0.87 -8.39
C ALA A 12 1.27 -2.11 -7.86
N TYR A 13 1.07 -2.42 -6.58
CA TYR A 13 1.65 -3.62 -5.98
C TYR A 13 1.07 -4.88 -6.63
N ILE A 14 -0.24 -4.88 -6.85
CA ILE A 14 -0.91 -6.01 -7.51
C ILE A 14 -0.38 -6.20 -8.93
N ASP A 15 -0.09 -5.09 -9.60
CA ASP A 15 0.45 -5.10 -10.96
C ASP A 15 1.97 -5.31 -10.98
N ASP A 16 2.59 -5.45 -9.81
CA ASP A 16 4.02 -5.62 -9.67
C ASP A 16 4.82 -4.46 -10.28
N GLU A 17 4.31 -3.25 -10.08
CA GLU A 17 4.94 -2.04 -10.61
C GLU A 17 5.48 -1.10 -9.56
N LEU A 18 5.49 -1.51 -8.29
CA LEU A 18 6.00 -0.69 -7.21
C LEU A 18 7.52 -0.72 -7.15
N SER A 19 8.12 0.46 -6.95
CA SER A 19 9.54 0.55 -6.66
C SER A 19 9.75 0.12 -5.20
N ARG A 20 11.00 -0.14 -4.84
CA ARG A 20 11.33 -0.56 -3.48
C ARG A 20 10.97 0.51 -2.44
N LYS A 21 11.17 1.77 -2.80
CA LYS A 21 10.84 2.87 -1.90
C LYS A 21 9.33 2.94 -1.64
N GLU A 22 8.56 2.79 -2.69
CA GLU A 22 7.12 2.84 -2.58
C GLU A 22 6.58 1.61 -1.86
N LEU A 23 7.17 0.46 -2.11
CA LEU A 23 6.77 -0.77 -1.42
C LEU A 23 7.01 -0.63 0.08
N LYS A 24 8.15 -0.10 0.47
CA LYS A 24 8.47 0.10 1.89
C LYS A 24 7.47 1.06 2.53
N LYS A 25 7.13 2.11 1.83
CA LYS A 25 6.17 3.09 2.32
C LYS A 25 4.79 2.44 2.52
N LEU A 26 4.39 1.62 1.55
CA LEU A 26 3.11 0.91 1.64
C LEU A 26 3.09 -0.06 2.82
N LEU A 27 4.15 -0.84 2.98
CA LEU A 27 4.22 -1.81 4.08
C LEU A 27 4.13 -1.14 5.44
N LEU A 28 4.75 0.02 5.60
CA LEU A 28 4.68 0.77 6.85
C LEU A 28 3.24 1.23 7.12
N HIS A 29 2.54 1.65 6.09
CA HIS A 29 1.16 2.07 6.25
C HIS A 29 0.27 0.89 6.63
N LEU A 30 0.51 -0.26 6.04
CA LEU A 30 -0.28 -1.46 6.32
C LEU A 30 -0.16 -1.91 7.77
N GLU A 31 0.94 -1.55 8.43
CA GLU A 31 1.11 -1.89 9.85
C GLU A 31 0.20 -1.08 10.75
N VAL A 32 -0.16 0.13 10.32
CA VAL A 32 -0.98 1.03 11.13
C VAL A 32 -2.41 1.18 10.61
N CYS A 33 -2.70 0.64 9.45
CA CYS A 33 -4.03 0.76 8.86
C CYS A 33 -4.58 -0.61 8.47
N LEU A 34 -5.44 -1.15 9.34
CA LEU A 34 -6.05 -2.46 9.09
C LEU A 34 -6.94 -2.45 7.87
N LYS A 35 -7.53 -1.31 7.57
CA LYS A 35 -8.41 -1.19 6.41
C LYS A 35 -7.65 -1.44 5.11
N CYS A 36 -6.50 -0.83 4.95
CA CYS A 36 -5.69 -1.03 3.76
C CYS A 36 -5.13 -2.45 3.71
N LYS A 37 -4.79 -3.00 4.87
CA LYS A 37 -4.30 -4.37 4.94
C LYS A 37 -5.37 -5.36 4.47
N LYS A 38 -6.62 -5.13 4.85
CA LYS A 38 -7.71 -5.99 4.42
C LYS A 38 -7.96 -5.89 2.92
N GLU A 39 -7.80 -4.70 2.36
CA GLU A 39 -7.97 -4.52 0.92
C GLU A 39 -6.90 -5.25 0.12
N LEU A 40 -5.70 -5.34 0.67
CA LEU A 40 -4.61 -6.05 0.01
C LEU A 40 -4.85 -7.56 0.02
N ASN A 41 -5.49 -8.04 1.07
CA ASN A 41 -5.85 -9.45 1.14
C ASN A 41 -7.08 -9.73 0.31
#